data_d673b54850a21dec6954a69fd37bb8b5
#
_entry.id   d673b54850a21dec6954a69fd37bb8b5
#
_cell.length_a   1.000
_cell.length_b   1.000
_cell.length_c   1.000
_cell.angle_alpha   90.00
_cell.angle_beta   90.00
_cell.angle_gamma   90.00
#
_symmetry.space_group_name_H-M   'P 1'
#
loop_
_entity.id
_entity.type
_entity.pdbx_description
1 polymer ?
#
loop_
_entity_poly.entity_id
_entity_poly.type
_entity_poly.pdbx_seq_one_letter_code
_entity_poly.pdbx_strand_id
1 'polypeptide(L)'
;MSETLATSLAVAGRRRWIAVSAMIGSAACWGFATVMSRDLLDTMSSSALLVVQLTASVAALLLLAIPNAPWRYRSSGIGQAALIGILEPGLTYTIGLVGLSLTSADSASVISASEPVLIVLVAWLLLRQRPSPALIGCIGLAVVGLLLVSGEALLERGQTSSVGDSLIVLATLFAASYVVLSSRVTGDFPAATLASAQQIVGLAFAIGVFLIVQSAGLERQTLTGLSPGVLAYAAFSGVVQYALAFWLYLVGLRYLSPAAAGLWLTLVPVFGLVGAYVWLHEVPTGWMIAGAALIIGAVVTGRSQE
;
A
#
# COMPACT_ATOMS: atom_id res chain seq x y z
N MET A 1 -31.62 -30.24 0.04
CA MET A 1 -31.31 -29.11 -0.89
C MET A 1 -31.31 -27.74 -0.20
N SER A 2 -32.13 -27.49 0.84
CA SER A 2 -32.13 -26.21 1.59
C SER A 2 -30.94 -26.01 2.53
N GLU A 3 -30.49 -27.05 3.24
CA GLU A 3 -29.37 -26.93 4.21
C GLU A 3 -28.01 -26.67 3.51
N THR A 4 -27.76 -27.32 2.39
CA THR A 4 -26.53 -27.08 1.59
C THR A 4 -26.49 -25.68 1.00
N LEU A 5 -27.63 -25.12 0.60
CA LEU A 5 -27.73 -23.76 0.11
C LEU A 5 -27.51 -22.73 1.23
N ALA A 6 -28.11 -22.93 2.39
CA ALA A 6 -27.93 -22.09 3.57
C ALA A 6 -26.47 -22.08 4.05
N THR A 7 -25.82 -23.23 4.08
CA THR A 7 -24.41 -23.38 4.45
C THR A 7 -23.49 -22.66 3.44
N SER A 8 -23.77 -22.79 2.14
CA SER A 8 -22.97 -22.11 1.09
C SER A 8 -23.10 -20.58 1.16
N LEU A 9 -24.32 -20.06 1.41
CA LEU A 9 -24.56 -18.63 1.58
C LEU A 9 -23.88 -18.07 2.85
N ALA A 10 -23.90 -18.82 3.95
CA ALA A 10 -23.20 -18.45 5.17
C ALA A 10 -21.68 -18.39 4.99
N VAL A 11 -21.10 -19.36 4.27
CA VAL A 11 -19.66 -19.39 3.92
C VAL A 11 -19.30 -18.21 3.02
N ALA A 12 -20.09 -17.92 1.99
CA ALA A 12 -19.88 -16.78 1.11
C ALA A 12 -19.96 -15.45 1.86
N GLY A 13 -20.96 -15.28 2.72
CA GLY A 13 -21.11 -14.12 3.59
C GLY A 13 -19.91 -13.92 4.51
N ARG A 14 -19.42 -14.99 5.16
CA ARG A 14 -18.23 -14.94 6.02
C ARG A 14 -16.97 -14.52 5.25
N ARG A 15 -16.73 -15.06 4.07
CA ARG A 15 -15.58 -14.70 3.22
C ARG A 15 -15.61 -13.22 2.85
N ARG A 16 -16.78 -12.70 2.50
CA ARG A 16 -16.98 -11.28 2.16
C ARG A 16 -16.66 -10.38 3.35
N TRP A 17 -17.15 -10.70 4.55
CA TRP A 17 -16.83 -9.94 5.76
C TRP A 17 -15.35 -9.95 6.09
N ILE A 18 -14.66 -11.10 5.94
CA ILE A 18 -13.21 -11.19 6.12
C ILE A 18 -12.49 -10.27 5.15
N ALA A 19 -12.86 -10.30 3.87
CA ALA A 19 -12.26 -9.46 2.85
C ALA A 19 -12.43 -7.97 3.15
N VAL A 20 -13.66 -7.54 3.43
CA VAL A 20 -13.99 -6.13 3.73
C VAL A 20 -13.26 -5.64 4.98
N SER A 21 -13.30 -6.40 6.07
CA SER A 21 -12.61 -6.03 7.31
C SER A 21 -11.10 -5.96 7.12
N ALA A 22 -10.52 -6.88 6.35
CA ALA A 22 -9.11 -6.90 6.05
C ALA A 22 -8.70 -5.69 5.21
N MET A 23 -9.50 -5.30 4.18
CA MET A 23 -9.21 -4.13 3.35
C MET A 23 -9.32 -2.82 4.13
N ILE A 24 -10.35 -2.67 4.97
CA ILE A 24 -10.49 -1.48 5.84
C ILE A 24 -9.30 -1.41 6.81
N GLY A 25 -8.96 -2.52 7.46
CA GLY A 25 -7.82 -2.58 8.37
C GLY A 25 -6.49 -2.27 7.67
N SER A 26 -6.29 -2.80 6.46
CA SER A 26 -5.12 -2.51 5.64
C SER A 26 -5.02 -1.01 5.30
N ALA A 27 -6.12 -0.41 4.81
CA ALA A 27 -6.16 1.01 4.48
C ALA A 27 -5.92 1.89 5.71
N ALA A 28 -6.46 1.52 6.88
CA ALA A 28 -6.22 2.21 8.14
C ALA A 28 -4.74 2.13 8.55
N CYS A 29 -4.14 0.94 8.48
CA CYS A 29 -2.72 0.75 8.78
C CYS A 29 -1.83 1.63 7.88
N TRP A 30 -2.06 1.64 6.56
CA TRP A 30 -1.30 2.50 5.64
C TRP A 30 -1.54 3.98 5.91
N GLY A 31 -2.78 4.42 6.10
CA GLY A 31 -3.10 5.82 6.36
C GLY A 31 -2.43 6.36 7.61
N PHE A 32 -2.56 5.66 8.75
CA PHE A 32 -1.91 6.06 10.00
C PHE A 32 -0.38 5.97 9.93
N ALA A 33 0.15 4.91 9.31
CA ALA A 33 1.60 4.74 9.21
C ALA A 33 2.26 5.77 8.28
N THR A 34 1.54 6.30 7.30
CA THR A 34 2.03 7.40 6.45
C THR A 34 2.27 8.65 7.31
N VAL A 35 1.37 8.98 8.24
CA VAL A 35 1.54 10.10 9.18
C VAL A 35 2.74 9.86 10.10
N MET A 36 2.89 8.64 10.65
CA MET A 36 4.04 8.27 11.48
C MET A 36 5.36 8.36 10.70
N SER A 37 5.36 7.92 9.44
CA SER A 37 6.55 7.98 8.59
C SER A 37 6.93 9.42 8.26
N ARG A 38 5.95 10.32 8.05
CA ARG A 38 6.20 11.75 7.84
C ARG A 38 6.92 12.37 9.05
N ASP A 39 6.42 12.11 10.26
CA ASP A 39 7.03 12.59 11.51
C ASP A 39 8.49 12.08 11.65
N LEU A 40 8.75 10.81 11.29
CA LEU A 40 10.07 10.21 11.34
C LEU A 40 11.06 10.77 10.30
N LEU A 41 10.59 11.25 9.15
CA LEU A 41 11.43 11.82 8.09
C LEU A 41 12.09 13.14 8.51
N ASP A 42 11.62 13.81 9.58
CA ASP A 42 12.30 14.96 10.17
C ASP A 42 13.60 14.56 10.91
N THR A 43 13.72 13.28 11.30
CA THR A 43 14.85 12.75 12.07
C THR A 43 15.66 11.68 11.36
N MET A 44 15.09 11.03 10.34
CA MET A 44 15.71 9.91 9.60
C MET A 44 15.69 10.18 8.10
N SER A 45 16.76 9.76 7.40
CA SER A 45 16.74 9.73 5.94
C SER A 45 15.75 8.67 5.43
N SER A 46 15.19 8.89 4.24
CA SER A 46 14.19 8.02 3.66
C SER A 46 14.68 6.58 3.48
N SER A 47 15.93 6.40 3.02
CA SER A 47 16.49 5.06 2.81
C SER A 47 16.75 4.32 4.12
N ALA A 48 17.23 5.02 5.15
CA ALA A 48 17.45 4.46 6.49
C ALA A 48 16.12 4.08 7.16
N LEU A 49 15.11 4.95 7.07
CA LEU A 49 13.78 4.69 7.60
C LEU A 49 13.17 3.45 6.95
N LEU A 50 13.22 3.35 5.62
CA LEU A 50 12.68 2.19 4.88
C LEU A 50 13.33 0.88 5.32
N VAL A 51 14.66 0.84 5.48
CA VAL A 51 15.38 -0.36 5.93
C VAL A 51 14.97 -0.76 7.35
N VAL A 52 14.86 0.19 8.29
CA VAL A 52 14.43 -0.09 9.67
C VAL A 52 12.99 -0.61 9.68
N GLN A 53 12.08 0.06 8.98
CA GLN A 53 10.68 -0.32 8.90
C GLN A 53 10.51 -1.72 8.28
N LEU A 54 11.17 -2.01 7.15
CA LEU A 54 11.08 -3.33 6.50
C LEU A 54 11.73 -4.42 7.34
N THR A 55 12.83 -4.13 8.06
CA THR A 55 13.45 -5.10 8.97
C THR A 55 12.49 -5.51 10.08
N ALA A 56 11.85 -4.54 10.73
CA ALA A 56 10.84 -4.80 11.76
C ALA A 56 9.62 -5.54 11.19
N SER A 57 9.18 -5.15 10.00
CA SER A 57 8.07 -5.81 9.31
C SER A 57 8.37 -7.27 8.98
N VAL A 58 9.53 -7.56 8.40
CA VAL A 58 9.96 -8.94 8.08
C VAL A 58 9.99 -9.79 9.35
N ALA A 59 10.57 -9.26 10.45
CA ALA A 59 10.57 -9.96 11.73
C ALA A 59 9.15 -10.29 12.23
N ALA A 60 8.24 -9.31 12.20
CA ALA A 60 6.85 -9.49 12.61
C ALA A 60 6.10 -10.48 11.71
N LEU A 61 6.28 -10.41 10.39
CA LEU A 61 5.65 -11.32 9.44
C LEU A 61 6.17 -12.75 9.55
N LEU A 62 7.46 -12.95 9.81
CA LEU A 62 8.01 -14.27 10.04
C LEU A 62 7.41 -14.90 11.31
N LEU A 63 7.25 -14.14 12.40
CA LEU A 63 6.58 -14.60 13.60
C LEU A 63 5.10 -14.96 13.30
N LEU A 64 4.40 -14.11 12.55
CA LEU A 64 3.01 -14.34 12.14
C LEU A 64 2.85 -15.55 11.21
N ALA A 65 3.88 -15.88 10.44
CA ALA A 65 3.88 -17.02 9.52
C ALA A 65 4.16 -18.36 10.20
N ILE A 66 4.76 -18.39 11.40
CA ILE A 66 5.14 -19.64 12.11
C ILE A 66 3.98 -20.66 12.18
N PRO A 67 2.73 -20.29 12.56
CA PRO A 67 1.63 -21.25 12.63
C PRO A 67 1.30 -21.91 11.29
N ASN A 68 1.64 -21.27 10.20
CA ASN A 68 1.39 -21.76 8.84
C ASN A 68 2.51 -22.68 8.32
N ALA A 69 3.53 -22.98 9.12
CA ALA A 69 4.69 -23.79 8.75
C ALA A 69 5.31 -23.35 7.40
N PRO A 70 5.83 -22.12 7.27
CA PRO A 70 6.25 -21.52 6.00
C PRO A 70 7.33 -22.33 5.28
N TRP A 71 8.13 -23.14 6.01
CA TRP A 71 9.15 -24.03 5.43
C TRP A 71 8.56 -25.11 4.52
N ARG A 72 7.27 -25.46 4.64
CA ARG A 72 6.59 -26.44 3.78
C ARG A 72 6.41 -25.94 2.35
N TYR A 73 6.42 -24.63 2.15
CA TYR A 73 6.21 -23.99 0.84
C TYR A 73 7.51 -23.72 0.08
N ARG A 74 8.68 -24.10 0.65
CA ARG A 74 9.99 -23.81 0.07
C ARG A 74 10.18 -24.40 -1.34
N SER A 75 9.55 -25.53 -1.63
CA SER A 75 9.61 -26.24 -2.93
C SER A 75 8.41 -25.95 -3.84
N SER A 76 7.44 -25.15 -3.40
CA SER A 76 6.13 -24.97 -4.07
C SER A 76 6.02 -23.70 -4.91
N GLY A 77 7.14 -23.08 -5.31
CA GLY A 77 7.13 -21.85 -6.12
C GLY A 77 7.05 -20.54 -5.30
N ILE A 78 7.12 -20.61 -3.97
CA ILE A 78 7.13 -19.41 -3.11
C ILE A 78 8.24 -18.42 -3.50
N GLY A 79 9.39 -18.92 -3.99
CA GLY A 79 10.49 -18.08 -4.46
C GLY A 79 10.11 -17.18 -5.63
N GLN A 80 9.32 -17.68 -6.58
CA GLN A 80 8.80 -16.89 -7.69
C GLN A 80 7.79 -15.86 -7.20
N ALA A 81 6.89 -16.25 -6.29
CA ALA A 81 5.94 -15.34 -5.68
C ALA A 81 6.62 -14.25 -4.82
N ALA A 82 7.76 -14.57 -4.20
CA ALA A 82 8.56 -13.63 -3.43
C ALA A 82 9.18 -12.52 -4.31
N LEU A 83 9.55 -12.82 -5.56
CA LEU A 83 10.12 -11.85 -6.49
C LEU A 83 9.16 -10.68 -6.80
N ILE A 84 7.86 -10.87 -6.60
CA ILE A 84 6.88 -9.79 -6.72
C ILE A 84 7.18 -8.66 -5.71
N GLY A 85 7.84 -8.97 -4.59
CA GLY A 85 8.33 -8.00 -3.61
C GLY A 85 9.39 -7.02 -4.14
N ILE A 86 10.02 -7.31 -5.29
CA ILE A 86 10.86 -6.33 -6.00
C ILE A 86 10.02 -5.17 -6.49
N LEU A 87 8.81 -5.42 -6.97
CA LEU A 87 7.91 -4.37 -7.44
C LEU A 87 7.48 -3.50 -6.26
N GLU A 88 6.97 -4.14 -5.20
CA GLU A 88 6.59 -3.47 -3.96
C GLU A 88 6.86 -4.43 -2.76
N PRO A 89 7.62 -3.97 -1.76
CA PRO A 89 8.06 -2.59 -1.48
C PRO A 89 9.35 -2.13 -2.19
N GLY A 90 10.00 -2.94 -3.03
CA GLY A 90 11.30 -2.61 -3.63
C GLY A 90 11.28 -1.35 -4.51
N LEU A 91 10.88 -1.50 -5.78
CA LEU A 91 10.94 -0.43 -6.80
C LEU A 91 9.97 0.71 -6.50
N THR A 92 8.75 0.42 -6.07
CA THR A 92 7.72 1.43 -5.80
C THR A 92 8.23 2.49 -4.81
N TYR A 93 8.73 2.08 -3.66
CA TYR A 93 9.19 3.04 -2.65
C TYR A 93 10.51 3.69 -3.02
N THR A 94 11.44 2.94 -3.64
CA THR A 94 12.73 3.50 -4.05
C THR A 94 12.58 4.55 -5.13
N ILE A 95 11.86 4.23 -6.22
CA ILE A 95 11.65 5.15 -7.34
C ILE A 95 10.72 6.29 -6.91
N GLY A 96 9.71 5.99 -6.10
CA GLY A 96 8.80 6.99 -5.54
C GLY A 96 9.51 8.05 -4.71
N LEU A 97 10.47 7.66 -3.86
CA LEU A 97 11.27 8.59 -3.07
C LEU A 97 12.17 9.48 -3.95
N VAL A 98 12.82 8.90 -4.96
CA VAL A 98 13.60 9.69 -5.93
C VAL A 98 12.69 10.64 -6.71
N GLY A 99 11.54 10.17 -7.18
CA GLY A 99 10.54 11.01 -7.85
C GLY A 99 10.10 12.17 -6.97
N LEU A 100 9.76 11.89 -5.71
CA LEU A 100 9.31 12.88 -4.73
C LEU A 100 10.39 13.93 -4.41
N SER A 101 11.67 13.57 -4.44
CA SER A 101 12.76 14.53 -4.26
C SER A 101 12.94 15.49 -5.43
N LEU A 102 12.38 15.17 -6.61
CA LEU A 102 12.49 15.93 -7.84
C LEU A 102 11.19 16.66 -8.25
N THR A 103 10.06 16.35 -7.60
CA THR A 103 8.77 17.00 -7.84
C THR A 103 8.12 17.45 -6.53
N SER A 104 7.01 18.19 -6.61
CA SER A 104 6.27 18.59 -5.42
C SER A 104 5.50 17.40 -4.82
N ALA A 105 5.29 17.41 -3.50
CA ALA A 105 4.45 16.43 -2.81
C ALA A 105 3.03 16.40 -3.40
N ASP A 106 2.57 17.53 -3.86
CA ASP A 106 1.26 17.76 -4.46
C ASP A 106 1.13 17.04 -5.79
N SER A 107 2.10 17.26 -6.72
CA SER A 107 2.15 16.56 -8.00
C SER A 107 2.22 15.05 -7.78
N ALA A 108 3.07 14.59 -6.86
CA ALA A 108 3.18 13.19 -6.50
C ALA A 108 1.86 12.60 -5.98
N SER A 109 1.13 13.33 -5.12
CA SER A 109 -0.17 12.89 -4.59
C SER A 109 -1.24 12.76 -5.68
N VAL A 110 -1.30 13.75 -6.59
CA VAL A 110 -2.23 13.73 -7.73
C VAL A 110 -1.94 12.55 -8.66
N ILE A 111 -0.66 12.30 -8.96
CA ILE A 111 -0.27 11.17 -9.80
C ILE A 111 -0.61 9.85 -9.13
N SER A 112 -0.29 9.70 -7.83
CA SER A 112 -0.59 8.49 -7.07
C SER A 112 -2.10 8.22 -6.94
N ALA A 113 -2.95 9.25 -6.99
CA ALA A 113 -4.40 9.10 -7.05
C ALA A 113 -4.87 8.32 -8.31
N SER A 114 -4.03 8.17 -9.34
CA SER A 114 -4.31 7.33 -10.50
C SER A 114 -4.12 5.83 -10.27
N GLU A 115 -3.56 5.40 -9.14
CA GLU A 115 -3.26 4.00 -8.84
C GLU A 115 -4.45 3.05 -9.06
N PRO A 116 -5.68 3.32 -8.59
CA PRO A 116 -6.81 2.43 -8.84
C PRO A 116 -7.13 2.25 -10.32
N VAL A 117 -6.92 3.29 -11.13
CA VAL A 117 -7.10 3.24 -12.58
C VAL A 117 -6.01 2.39 -13.22
N LEU A 118 -4.75 2.55 -12.77
CA LEU A 118 -3.63 1.72 -13.24
C LEU A 118 -3.81 0.26 -12.85
N ILE A 119 -4.34 -0.06 -11.67
CA ILE A 119 -4.68 -1.43 -11.27
C ILE A 119 -5.68 -2.04 -12.25
N VAL A 120 -6.75 -1.31 -12.61
CA VAL A 120 -7.74 -1.76 -13.60
C VAL A 120 -7.08 -2.01 -14.96
N LEU A 121 -6.25 -1.08 -15.41
CA LEU A 121 -5.55 -1.19 -16.69
C LEU A 121 -4.61 -2.39 -16.71
N VAL A 122 -3.78 -2.56 -15.70
CA VAL A 122 -2.84 -3.69 -15.58
C VAL A 122 -3.58 -5.01 -15.45
N ALA A 123 -4.69 -5.06 -14.68
CA ALA A 123 -5.55 -6.25 -14.57
C ALA A 123 -6.19 -6.61 -15.91
N TRP A 124 -6.65 -5.62 -16.66
CA TRP A 124 -7.18 -5.87 -18.00
C TRP A 124 -6.10 -6.39 -18.96
N LEU A 125 -4.93 -5.79 -18.98
CA LEU A 125 -3.83 -6.20 -19.86
C LEU A 125 -3.27 -7.58 -19.51
N LEU A 126 -3.02 -7.86 -18.23
CA LEU A 126 -2.34 -9.10 -17.80
C LEU A 126 -3.30 -10.24 -17.49
N LEU A 127 -4.49 -9.96 -16.96
CA LEU A 127 -5.48 -10.97 -16.55
C LEU A 127 -6.66 -11.05 -17.52
N ARG A 128 -6.77 -10.10 -18.46
CA ARG A 128 -7.95 -9.94 -19.34
C ARG A 128 -9.26 -9.79 -18.58
N GLN A 129 -9.18 -9.37 -17.32
CA GLN A 129 -10.36 -9.10 -16.50
C GLN A 129 -10.98 -7.77 -16.91
N ARG A 130 -12.29 -7.77 -17.15
CA ARG A 130 -13.06 -6.54 -17.44
C ARG A 130 -13.90 -6.22 -16.21
N PRO A 131 -13.60 -5.13 -15.48
CA PRO A 131 -14.43 -4.70 -14.37
C PRO A 131 -15.83 -4.29 -14.87
N SER A 132 -16.83 -4.40 -13.99
CA SER A 132 -18.17 -3.93 -14.34
C SER A 132 -18.18 -2.42 -14.57
N PRO A 133 -19.06 -1.90 -15.48
CA PRO A 133 -19.18 -0.45 -15.67
C PRO A 133 -19.49 0.31 -14.38
N ALA A 134 -20.25 -0.31 -13.47
CA ALA A 134 -20.55 0.27 -12.16
C ALA A 134 -19.29 0.39 -11.27
N LEU A 135 -18.41 -0.62 -11.28
CA LEU A 135 -17.13 -0.56 -10.55
C LEU A 135 -16.22 0.53 -11.14
N ILE A 136 -16.17 0.67 -12.47
CA ILE A 136 -15.42 1.76 -13.13
C ILE A 136 -15.97 3.12 -12.68
N GLY A 137 -17.30 3.28 -12.62
CA GLY A 137 -17.92 4.49 -12.12
C GLY A 137 -17.57 4.81 -10.67
N CYS A 138 -17.54 3.80 -9.78
CA CYS A 138 -17.12 3.95 -8.40
C CYS A 138 -15.64 4.35 -8.29
N ILE A 139 -14.76 3.73 -9.09
CA ILE A 139 -13.33 4.09 -9.13
C ILE A 139 -13.17 5.53 -9.61
N GLY A 140 -13.88 5.95 -10.66
CA GLY A 140 -13.87 7.33 -11.13
C GLY A 140 -14.30 8.32 -10.05
N LEU A 141 -15.38 8.01 -9.32
CA LEU A 141 -15.85 8.84 -8.20
C LEU A 141 -14.81 8.90 -7.06
N ALA A 142 -14.17 7.78 -6.74
CA ALA A 142 -13.12 7.73 -5.72
C ALA A 142 -11.90 8.56 -6.14
N VAL A 143 -11.49 8.51 -7.42
CA VAL A 143 -10.40 9.34 -7.96
C VAL A 143 -10.72 10.83 -7.85
N VAL A 144 -11.96 11.25 -8.16
CA VAL A 144 -12.39 12.63 -7.91
C VAL A 144 -12.27 12.99 -6.42
N GLY A 145 -12.69 12.10 -5.53
CA GLY A 145 -12.50 12.28 -4.10
C GLY A 145 -11.03 12.40 -3.68
N LEU A 146 -10.14 11.56 -4.23
CA LEU A 146 -8.69 11.64 -4.00
C LEU A 146 -8.12 12.99 -4.46
N LEU A 147 -8.51 13.47 -5.64
CA LEU A 147 -8.09 14.76 -6.15
C LEU A 147 -8.59 15.93 -5.27
N LEU A 148 -9.78 15.84 -4.67
CA LEU A 148 -10.26 16.81 -3.71
C LEU A 148 -9.52 16.77 -2.37
N VAL A 149 -9.15 15.59 -1.89
CA VAL A 149 -8.30 15.45 -0.69
C VAL A 149 -6.92 16.08 -0.89
N SER A 150 -6.38 15.98 -2.10
CA SER A 150 -5.12 16.60 -2.50
C SER A 150 -5.28 18.06 -2.96
N GLY A 151 -6.45 18.66 -2.87
CA GLY A 151 -6.89 19.80 -3.67
C GLY A 151 -6.23 21.15 -3.39
N GLU A 152 -5.73 21.42 -2.18
CA GLU A 152 -4.94 22.64 -1.92
C GLU A 152 -3.61 22.58 -2.65
N ALA A 153 -3.06 21.41 -2.73
CA ALA A 153 -1.90 21.03 -3.48
C ALA A 153 -2.01 21.36 -4.99
N LEU A 154 -3.19 21.25 -5.57
CA LEU A 154 -3.43 21.57 -6.99
C LEU A 154 -3.39 23.10 -7.28
N LEU A 155 -3.59 23.93 -6.27
CA LEU A 155 -3.63 25.39 -6.40
C LEU A 155 -2.26 26.03 -6.16
N GLU A 156 -1.40 25.41 -5.37
CA GLU A 156 -0.02 25.84 -5.15
C GLU A 156 0.89 25.24 -6.22
N ARG A 157 1.17 26.02 -7.27
CA ARG A 157 2.12 25.66 -8.33
C ARG A 157 3.53 25.61 -7.75
N GLY A 158 3.89 24.51 -7.09
CA GLY A 158 5.28 24.16 -6.80
C GLY A 158 6.09 23.94 -8.09
N GLN A 159 7.42 23.98 -8.02
CA GLN A 159 8.27 23.61 -9.15
C GLN A 159 8.07 22.11 -9.42
N THR A 160 7.34 21.77 -10.48
CA THR A 160 7.18 20.39 -10.96
C THR A 160 8.29 20.07 -11.94
N SER A 161 8.94 18.94 -11.75
CA SER A 161 9.91 18.39 -12.69
C SER A 161 9.25 17.27 -13.48
N SER A 162 9.25 17.35 -14.80
CA SER A 162 8.74 16.28 -15.67
C SER A 162 9.42 14.93 -15.43
N VAL A 163 10.68 14.95 -15.00
CA VAL A 163 11.42 13.74 -14.61
C VAL A 163 10.88 13.18 -13.29
N GLY A 164 10.69 14.02 -12.26
CA GLY A 164 10.12 13.63 -10.98
C GLY A 164 8.72 13.03 -11.15
N ASP A 165 7.84 13.71 -11.90
CA ASP A 165 6.50 13.25 -12.20
C ASP A 165 6.49 11.90 -12.92
N SER A 166 7.39 11.72 -13.92
CA SER A 166 7.52 10.44 -14.63
C SER A 166 7.98 9.29 -13.72
N LEU A 167 8.84 9.56 -12.74
CA LEU A 167 9.26 8.58 -11.75
C LEU A 167 8.11 8.20 -10.80
N ILE A 168 7.26 9.16 -10.40
CA ILE A 168 6.07 8.85 -9.59
C ILE A 168 5.07 8.00 -10.39
N VAL A 169 4.83 8.32 -11.68
CA VAL A 169 4.00 7.47 -12.57
C VAL A 169 4.55 6.04 -12.63
N LEU A 170 5.87 5.89 -12.80
CA LEU A 170 6.52 4.59 -12.86
C LEU A 170 6.41 3.83 -11.53
N ALA A 171 6.61 4.51 -10.41
CA ALA A 171 6.43 3.94 -9.07
C ALA A 171 4.99 3.43 -8.87
N THR A 172 3.98 4.25 -9.22
CA THR A 172 2.56 3.89 -9.13
C THR A 172 2.22 2.71 -10.06
N LEU A 173 2.85 2.63 -11.23
CA LEU A 173 2.69 1.49 -12.13
C LEU A 173 3.27 0.19 -11.54
N PHE A 174 4.40 0.27 -10.83
CA PHE A 174 4.95 -0.89 -10.11
C PHE A 174 4.04 -1.32 -8.95
N ALA A 175 3.46 -0.38 -8.18
CA ALA A 175 2.47 -0.68 -7.16
C ALA A 175 1.23 -1.38 -7.75
N ALA A 176 0.64 -0.83 -8.80
CA ALA A 176 -0.48 -1.44 -9.51
C ALA A 176 -0.14 -2.85 -10.04
N SER A 177 1.09 -3.04 -10.55
CA SER A 177 1.56 -4.34 -11.04
C SER A 177 1.73 -5.35 -9.89
N TYR A 178 2.22 -4.90 -8.73
CA TYR A 178 2.29 -5.71 -7.52
C TYR A 178 0.92 -6.24 -7.12
N VAL A 179 -0.09 -5.38 -7.07
CA VAL A 179 -1.48 -5.75 -6.76
C VAL A 179 -1.97 -6.87 -7.68
N VAL A 180 -1.84 -6.65 -8.98
CA VAL A 180 -2.35 -7.59 -10.01
C VAL A 180 -1.59 -8.92 -9.99
N LEU A 181 -0.27 -8.90 -9.84
CA LEU A 181 0.53 -10.13 -9.81
C LEU A 181 0.34 -10.88 -8.48
N SER A 182 0.25 -10.17 -7.35
CA SER A 182 -0.01 -10.78 -6.05
C SER A 182 -1.38 -11.47 -6.03
N SER A 183 -2.40 -10.91 -6.69
CA SER A 183 -3.73 -11.54 -6.77
C SER A 183 -3.72 -12.94 -7.38
N ARG A 184 -2.75 -13.23 -8.27
CA ARG A 184 -2.60 -14.55 -8.89
C ARG A 184 -2.11 -15.63 -7.93
N VAL A 185 -1.36 -15.24 -6.89
CA VAL A 185 -0.66 -16.17 -6.00
C VAL A 185 -1.24 -16.21 -4.58
N THR A 186 -2.16 -15.29 -4.23
CA THR A 186 -2.79 -15.26 -2.91
C THR A 186 -3.60 -16.50 -2.57
N GLY A 187 -4.05 -17.26 -3.58
CA GLY A 187 -4.74 -18.54 -3.40
C GLY A 187 -3.83 -19.70 -2.99
N ASP A 188 -2.55 -19.63 -3.38
CA ASP A 188 -1.61 -20.75 -3.28
C ASP A 188 -0.88 -20.78 -1.93
N PHE A 189 -0.78 -19.62 -1.25
CA PHE A 189 -0.02 -19.47 -0.02
C PHE A 189 -0.83 -18.79 1.08
N PRO A 190 -0.56 -19.12 2.37
CA PRO A 190 -1.09 -18.31 3.48
C PRO A 190 -0.59 -16.86 3.36
N ALA A 191 -1.47 -15.88 3.62
CA ALA A 191 -1.15 -14.46 3.42
C ALA A 191 0.10 -14.01 4.18
N ALA A 192 0.30 -14.47 5.43
CA ALA A 192 1.49 -14.14 6.22
C ALA A 192 2.77 -14.72 5.61
N THR A 193 2.71 -15.94 5.08
CA THR A 193 3.84 -16.61 4.41
C THR A 193 4.19 -15.88 3.11
N LEU A 194 3.19 -15.50 2.32
CA LEU A 194 3.39 -14.75 1.08
C LEU A 194 3.96 -13.36 1.37
N ALA A 195 3.35 -12.62 2.31
CA ALA A 195 3.82 -11.29 2.69
C ALA A 195 5.27 -11.33 3.20
N SER A 196 5.62 -12.29 4.07
CA SER A 196 7.00 -12.41 4.57
C SER A 196 7.99 -12.69 3.44
N ALA A 197 7.65 -13.58 2.49
CA ALA A 197 8.52 -13.91 1.37
C ALA A 197 8.74 -12.70 0.44
N GLN A 198 7.69 -11.97 0.09
CA GLN A 198 7.77 -10.77 -0.73
C GLN A 198 8.56 -9.66 -0.04
N GLN A 199 8.33 -9.44 1.26
CA GLN A 199 9.04 -8.39 1.98
C GLN A 199 10.50 -8.72 2.30
N ILE A 200 10.89 -9.98 2.42
CA ILE A 200 12.32 -10.36 2.49
C ILE A 200 13.04 -9.92 1.22
N VAL A 201 12.45 -10.15 0.06
CA VAL A 201 13.04 -9.72 -1.22
C VAL A 201 13.06 -8.18 -1.31
N GLY A 202 11.96 -7.50 -0.93
CA GLY A 202 11.90 -6.05 -0.87
C GLY A 202 12.91 -5.45 0.09
N LEU A 203 13.11 -6.05 1.27
CA LEU A 203 14.14 -5.64 2.23
C LEU A 203 15.55 -5.79 1.66
N ALA A 204 15.84 -6.93 1.03
CA ALA A 204 17.15 -7.14 0.40
C ALA A 204 17.42 -6.08 -0.69
N PHE A 205 16.41 -5.73 -1.49
CA PHE A 205 16.49 -4.65 -2.46
C PHE A 205 16.72 -3.29 -1.78
N ALA A 206 15.94 -2.96 -0.74
CA ALA A 206 16.06 -1.69 0.00
C ALA A 206 17.44 -1.55 0.68
N ILE A 207 17.99 -2.62 1.24
CA ILE A 207 19.37 -2.63 1.78
C ILE A 207 20.38 -2.35 0.68
N GLY A 208 20.24 -2.98 -0.50
CA GLY A 208 21.13 -2.74 -1.65
C GLY A 208 21.12 -1.26 -2.05
N VAL A 209 19.93 -0.65 -2.16
CA VAL A 209 19.79 0.77 -2.47
C VAL A 209 20.38 1.64 -1.36
N PHE A 210 20.09 1.35 -0.09
CA PHE A 210 20.65 2.08 1.04
C PHE A 210 22.18 2.09 0.99
N LEU A 211 22.83 0.94 0.75
CA LEU A 211 24.28 0.84 0.65
C LEU A 211 24.84 1.65 -0.53
N ILE A 212 24.15 1.64 -1.69
CA ILE A 212 24.56 2.43 -2.87
C ILE A 212 24.46 3.93 -2.55
N VAL A 213 23.34 4.38 -2.00
CA VAL A 213 23.10 5.79 -1.66
C VAL A 213 24.11 6.28 -0.62
N GLN A 214 24.43 5.48 0.39
CA GLN A 214 25.46 5.78 1.39
C GLN A 214 26.86 5.84 0.78
N SER A 215 27.22 4.86 -0.06
CA SER A 215 28.56 4.83 -0.70
C SER A 215 28.76 5.98 -1.68
N ALA A 216 27.69 6.44 -2.33
CA ALA A 216 27.70 7.59 -3.23
C ALA A 216 27.70 8.95 -2.48
N GLY A 217 27.54 8.94 -1.14
CA GLY A 217 27.48 10.16 -0.32
C GLY A 217 26.22 11.01 -0.55
N LEU A 218 25.17 10.41 -1.14
CA LEU A 218 23.90 11.09 -1.42
C LEU A 218 23.06 11.29 -0.15
N GLU A 219 23.15 10.35 0.79
CA GLU A 219 22.61 10.49 2.14
C GLU A 219 23.73 10.22 3.15
N ARG A 220 23.84 11.05 4.22
CA ARG A 220 24.91 10.95 5.22
C ARG A 220 24.39 10.50 6.59
N GLN A 221 23.30 9.82 6.66
CA GLN A 221 22.75 9.41 7.94
C GLN A 221 23.30 8.05 8.39
N THR A 222 23.93 8.06 9.57
CA THR A 222 24.34 6.84 10.26
C THR A 222 23.25 6.43 11.26
N LEU A 223 22.83 5.17 11.22
CA LEU A 223 21.87 4.61 12.19
C LEU A 223 22.39 4.68 13.64
N THR A 224 23.69 4.82 13.81
CA THR A 224 24.39 4.81 15.13
C THR A 224 24.17 6.06 15.97
N GLY A 225 23.64 7.15 15.42
CA GLY A 225 23.35 8.41 16.14
C GLY A 225 21.91 8.56 16.62
N LEU A 226 21.03 7.61 16.28
CA LEU A 226 19.61 7.69 16.59
C LEU A 226 19.31 7.21 18.02
N SER A 227 18.38 7.89 18.70
CA SER A 227 17.94 7.45 20.02
C SER A 227 17.17 6.13 19.95
N PRO A 228 17.23 5.27 20.99
CA PRO A 228 16.46 4.04 21.03
C PRO A 228 14.95 4.26 20.86
N GLY A 229 14.43 5.40 21.31
CA GLY A 229 13.01 5.76 21.15
C GLY A 229 12.62 5.99 19.68
N VAL A 230 13.45 6.69 18.91
CA VAL A 230 13.24 6.92 17.48
C VAL A 230 13.28 5.58 16.71
N LEU A 231 14.26 4.73 17.02
CA LEU A 231 14.36 3.40 16.40
C LEU A 231 13.16 2.51 16.71
N ALA A 232 12.69 2.53 17.97
CA ALA A 232 11.50 1.78 18.38
C ALA A 232 10.23 2.30 17.67
N TYR A 233 10.09 3.61 17.53
CA TYR A 233 8.97 4.23 16.83
C TYR A 233 9.01 3.93 15.33
N ALA A 234 10.19 4.00 14.70
CA ALA A 234 10.38 3.60 13.30
C ALA A 234 10.08 2.10 13.09
N ALA A 235 10.53 1.22 14.00
CA ALA A 235 10.21 -0.20 13.94
C ALA A 235 8.71 -0.45 14.09
N PHE A 236 8.04 0.21 15.04
CA PHE A 236 6.59 0.11 15.22
C PHE A 236 5.82 0.60 13.99
N SER A 237 6.18 1.76 13.44
CA SER A 237 5.57 2.26 12.20
C SER A 237 5.75 1.28 11.05
N GLY A 238 6.92 0.63 10.96
CA GLY A 238 7.20 -0.42 9.97
C GLY A 238 6.32 -1.66 10.13
N VAL A 239 6.08 -2.10 11.37
CA VAL A 239 5.14 -3.21 11.64
C VAL A 239 3.73 -2.83 11.19
N VAL A 240 3.28 -1.61 11.46
CA VAL A 240 1.95 -1.14 11.04
C VAL A 240 1.86 -1.02 9.52
N GLN A 241 2.83 -0.33 8.89
CA GLN A 241 2.81 0.03 7.47
C GLN A 241 3.05 -1.16 6.54
N TYR A 242 4.00 -2.01 6.91
CA TYR A 242 4.44 -3.09 6.01
C TYR A 242 3.97 -4.47 6.48
N ALA A 243 4.04 -4.80 7.78
CA ALA A 243 3.62 -6.12 8.20
C ALA A 243 2.08 -6.25 8.22
N LEU A 244 1.41 -5.43 9.02
CA LEU A 244 -0.04 -5.54 9.19
C LEU A 244 -0.80 -5.11 7.94
N ALA A 245 -0.43 -3.99 7.32
CA ALA A 245 -1.11 -3.48 6.14
C ALA A 245 -1.04 -4.48 4.98
N PHE A 246 0.16 -4.96 4.62
CA PHE A 246 0.32 -5.93 3.52
C PHE A 246 -0.30 -7.29 3.82
N TRP A 247 -0.16 -7.79 5.07
CA TRP A 247 -0.82 -9.03 5.46
C TRP A 247 -2.33 -8.94 5.30
N LEU A 248 -2.95 -7.90 5.86
CA LEU A 248 -4.40 -7.67 5.74
C LEU A 248 -4.81 -7.47 4.28
N TYR A 249 -4.01 -6.73 3.50
CA TYR A 249 -4.25 -6.53 2.09
C TYR A 249 -4.28 -7.87 1.31
N LEU A 250 -3.29 -8.73 1.52
CA LEU A 250 -3.24 -10.04 0.86
C LEU A 250 -4.37 -10.99 1.34
N VAL A 251 -4.82 -10.85 2.59
CA VAL A 251 -6.03 -11.55 3.08
C VAL A 251 -7.26 -11.08 2.31
N GLY A 252 -7.43 -9.77 2.11
CA GLY A 252 -8.53 -9.21 1.33
C GLY A 252 -8.46 -9.59 -0.15
N LEU A 253 -7.29 -9.41 -0.76
CA LEU A 253 -7.02 -9.69 -2.17
C LEU A 253 -7.24 -11.16 -2.57
N ARG A 254 -7.22 -12.07 -1.59
CA ARG A 254 -7.56 -13.49 -1.82
C ARG A 254 -9.03 -13.69 -2.23
N TYR A 255 -9.91 -12.77 -1.86
CA TYR A 255 -11.35 -12.87 -2.06
C TYR A 255 -11.93 -11.81 -3.00
N LEU A 256 -11.14 -10.79 -3.34
CA LEU A 256 -11.54 -9.66 -4.16
C LEU A 256 -10.79 -9.64 -5.48
N SER A 257 -11.41 -9.09 -6.53
CA SER A 257 -10.70 -8.78 -7.76
C SER A 257 -9.66 -7.66 -7.53
N PRO A 258 -8.57 -7.59 -8.33
CA PRO A 258 -7.61 -6.50 -8.23
C PRO A 258 -8.26 -5.10 -8.34
N ALA A 259 -9.23 -4.95 -9.24
CA ALA A 259 -9.96 -3.70 -9.43
C ALA A 259 -10.75 -3.28 -8.17
N ALA A 260 -11.40 -4.25 -7.53
CA ALA A 260 -12.12 -4.01 -6.29
C ALA A 260 -11.16 -3.71 -5.13
N ALA A 261 -10.05 -4.45 -5.03
CA ALA A 261 -9.02 -4.17 -4.04
C ALA A 261 -8.45 -2.75 -4.22
N GLY A 262 -8.23 -2.30 -5.46
CA GLY A 262 -7.83 -0.92 -5.78
C GLY A 262 -8.83 0.12 -5.30
N LEU A 263 -10.14 -0.14 -5.41
CA LEU A 263 -11.16 0.75 -4.87
C LEU A 263 -11.04 0.88 -3.33
N TRP A 264 -10.80 -0.21 -2.60
CA TRP A 264 -10.61 -0.17 -1.14
C TRP A 264 -9.36 0.60 -0.73
N LEU A 265 -8.28 0.59 -1.53
CA LEU A 265 -7.06 1.36 -1.26
C LEU A 265 -7.32 2.89 -1.25
N THR A 266 -8.34 3.36 -1.93
CA THR A 266 -8.72 4.78 -1.89
C THR A 266 -9.11 5.28 -0.49
N LEU A 267 -9.37 4.39 0.46
CA LEU A 267 -9.61 4.76 1.87
C LEU A 267 -8.32 5.17 2.61
N VAL A 268 -7.13 4.85 2.10
CA VAL A 268 -5.86 5.19 2.75
C VAL A 268 -5.76 6.67 3.11
N PRO A 269 -6.00 7.63 2.20
CA PRO A 269 -5.96 9.05 2.54
C PRO A 269 -7.07 9.48 3.51
N VAL A 270 -8.22 8.80 3.54
CA VAL A 270 -9.27 9.08 4.54
C VAL A 270 -8.74 8.80 5.95
N PHE A 271 -8.08 7.64 6.16
CA PHE A 271 -7.44 7.33 7.43
C PHE A 271 -6.22 8.21 7.70
N GLY A 272 -5.49 8.61 6.65
CA GLY A 272 -4.40 9.59 6.73
C GLY A 272 -4.88 10.93 7.28
N LEU A 273 -6.00 11.47 6.78
CA LEU A 273 -6.61 12.70 7.30
C LEU A 273 -6.99 12.58 8.78
N VAL A 274 -7.59 11.46 9.17
CA VAL A 274 -7.92 11.20 10.59
C VAL A 274 -6.64 11.14 11.42
N GLY A 275 -5.60 10.47 10.93
CA GLY A 275 -4.30 10.38 11.60
C GLY A 275 -3.62 11.73 11.73
N ALA A 276 -3.59 12.55 10.67
CA ALA A 276 -3.03 13.90 10.68
C ALA A 276 -3.75 14.80 11.69
N TYR A 277 -5.08 14.75 11.73
CA TYR A 277 -5.86 15.49 12.71
C TYR A 277 -5.56 15.09 14.16
N VAL A 278 -5.52 13.77 14.44
CA VAL A 278 -5.36 13.25 15.81
C VAL A 278 -3.91 13.37 16.29
N TRP A 279 -2.92 13.13 15.41
CA TRP A 279 -1.51 13.02 15.78
C TRP A 279 -0.74 14.32 15.56
N LEU A 280 -0.95 14.98 14.42
CA LEU A 280 -0.25 16.21 14.06
C LEU A 280 -1.08 17.47 14.35
N HIS A 281 -2.34 17.33 14.83
CA HIS A 281 -3.29 18.42 15.04
C HIS A 281 -3.55 19.28 13.78
N GLU A 282 -3.37 18.70 12.60
CA GLU A 282 -3.68 19.35 11.33
C GLU A 282 -5.21 19.35 11.10
N VAL A 283 -5.80 20.53 10.95
CA VAL A 283 -7.26 20.67 10.75
C VAL A 283 -7.57 20.45 9.27
N PRO A 284 -8.40 19.43 8.92
CA PRO A 284 -8.75 19.19 7.52
C PRO A 284 -9.61 20.33 6.98
N THR A 285 -9.35 20.70 5.72
CA THR A 285 -10.15 21.71 5.01
C THR A 285 -11.50 21.17 4.55
N GLY A 286 -12.42 22.06 4.17
CA GLY A 286 -13.73 21.65 3.64
C GLY A 286 -13.62 20.75 2.42
N TRP A 287 -12.63 20.99 1.55
CA TRP A 287 -12.39 20.17 0.35
C TRP A 287 -11.89 18.76 0.70
N MET A 288 -11.00 18.64 1.68
CA MET A 288 -10.54 17.34 2.18
C MET A 288 -11.69 16.52 2.75
N ILE A 289 -12.58 17.14 3.52
CA ILE A 289 -13.78 16.48 4.07
C ILE A 289 -14.73 16.05 2.94
N ALA A 290 -14.97 16.93 1.95
CA ALA A 290 -15.81 16.58 0.79
C ALA A 290 -15.21 15.42 -0.02
N GLY A 291 -13.89 15.44 -0.26
CA GLY A 291 -13.17 14.36 -0.94
C GLY A 291 -13.27 13.03 -0.17
N ALA A 292 -13.06 13.07 1.14
CA ALA A 292 -13.20 11.88 1.99
C ALA A 292 -14.64 11.30 1.94
N ALA A 293 -15.66 12.15 1.95
CA ALA A 293 -17.05 11.73 1.83
C ALA A 293 -17.34 11.06 0.47
N LEU A 294 -16.79 11.59 -0.64
CA LEU A 294 -16.91 10.98 -1.97
C LEU A 294 -16.21 9.61 -2.03
N ILE A 295 -15.01 9.48 -1.47
CA ILE A 295 -14.30 8.21 -1.39
C ILE A 295 -15.13 7.18 -0.64
N ILE A 296 -15.62 7.52 0.55
CA ILE A 296 -16.45 6.62 1.36
C ILE A 296 -17.71 6.22 0.59
N GLY A 297 -18.38 7.16 -0.05
CA GLY A 297 -19.56 6.90 -0.88
C GLY A 297 -19.27 5.95 -2.04
N ALA A 298 -18.15 6.14 -2.74
CA ALA A 298 -17.68 5.27 -3.82
C ALA A 298 -17.42 3.84 -3.35
N VAL A 299 -16.70 3.68 -2.23
CA VAL A 299 -16.39 2.37 -1.63
C VAL A 299 -17.65 1.66 -1.16
N VAL A 300 -18.56 2.36 -0.46
CA VAL A 300 -19.82 1.78 0.02
C VAL A 300 -20.70 1.32 -1.14
N THR A 301 -20.77 2.08 -2.23
CA THR A 301 -21.55 1.73 -3.44
C THR A 301 -20.85 0.60 -4.20
N GLY A 302 -19.53 0.67 -4.37
CA GLY A 302 -18.73 -0.30 -5.14
C GLY A 302 -18.69 -1.69 -4.51
N ARG A 303 -18.80 -1.81 -3.18
CA ARG A 303 -18.81 -3.10 -2.47
C ARG A 303 -19.94 -4.05 -2.90
N SER A 304 -21.02 -3.53 -3.47
CA SER A 304 -22.18 -4.32 -3.92
C SER A 304 -22.02 -4.83 -5.35
N GLN A 305 -20.96 -4.44 -6.05
CA GLN A 305 -20.74 -4.75 -7.47
C GLN A 305 -19.81 -5.95 -7.70
N GLU A 306 -19.45 -6.69 -6.62
CA GLU A 306 -18.61 -7.90 -6.62
C GLU A 306 -19.40 -9.20 -6.57
#